data_60e11da2fc72ed510de5f7b9108b8845
#
_entry.id   60e11da2fc72ed510de5f7b9108b8845
#
_cell.length_a   1.000
_cell.length_b   1.000
_cell.length_c   1.000
_cell.angle_alpha   90.00
_cell.angle_beta   90.00
_cell.angle_gamma   90.00
#
_symmetry.space_group_name_H-M   'P 1'
#
loop_
_entity.id
_entity.type
_entity.pdbx_description
1 polymer ?
#
loop_
_entity_poly.entity_id
_entity_poly.type
_entity_poly.pdbx_seq_one_letter_code
_entity_poly.pdbx_strand_id
1 'polypeptide(L)'
;MNLFLKTKQLSLKIFIGALSGLILGMVARFWMRWISTEPEFSWSGSIFIVSGFAIFTTSQTAVGLFRKRFQGKLATFVIRIIGIIFSLPIFAAAGALMLPSVVLASIAFWRPLLRKSVKSVLLIMALIMPIKVCVDIVSNFGWSVATIGRSLLFAVIYSSVILSTRHTVLARP
;
A
#
# COMPACT_ATOMS: atom_id res chain seq x y z
N MET A 1 23.39 2.96 28.58
CA MET A 1 23.59 3.65 27.29
C MET A 1 22.86 3.00 26.10
N ASN A 2 22.58 1.69 26.09
CA ASN A 2 21.97 1.00 24.94
C ASN A 2 20.45 1.18 24.76
N LEU A 3 19.68 1.50 25.80
CA LEU A 3 18.20 1.59 25.71
C LEU A 3 17.76 2.86 24.99
N PHE A 4 18.40 3.98 25.30
CA PHE A 4 18.09 5.30 24.71
C PHE A 4 18.38 5.33 23.20
N LEU A 5 19.47 4.72 22.75
CA LEU A 5 19.82 4.62 21.34
C LEU A 5 18.82 3.72 20.57
N LYS A 6 18.35 2.63 21.18
CA LYS A 6 17.32 1.76 20.58
C LYS A 6 15.97 2.48 20.41
N THR A 7 15.57 3.30 21.39
CA THR A 7 14.31 4.06 21.32
C THR A 7 14.38 5.14 20.24
N LYS A 8 15.51 5.85 20.13
CA LYS A 8 15.75 6.87 19.10
C LYS A 8 15.71 6.27 17.67
N GLN A 9 16.28 5.07 17.50
CA GLN A 9 16.20 4.39 16.20
C GLN A 9 14.79 3.88 15.86
N LEU A 10 14.00 3.52 16.86
CA LEU A 10 12.61 3.10 16.67
C LEU A 10 11.73 4.27 16.23
N SER A 11 11.82 5.40 16.93
CA SER A 11 11.05 6.61 16.57
C SER A 11 11.43 7.14 15.20
N LEU A 12 12.71 7.14 14.84
CA LEU A 12 13.18 7.55 13.52
C LEU A 12 12.57 6.69 12.39
N LYS A 13 12.52 5.36 12.57
CA LYS A 13 11.93 4.47 11.56
C LYS A 13 10.43 4.68 11.40
N ILE A 14 9.71 4.90 12.50
CA ILE A 14 8.28 5.22 12.46
C ILE A 14 8.06 6.57 11.77
N PHE A 15 8.88 7.57 12.07
CA PHE A 15 8.82 8.88 11.41
C PHE A 15 9.08 8.78 9.90
N ILE A 16 10.09 8.01 9.47
CA ILE A 16 10.35 7.74 8.05
C ILE A 16 9.15 7.04 7.41
N GLY A 17 8.53 6.09 8.11
CA GLY A 17 7.30 5.44 7.64
C GLY A 17 6.16 6.44 7.43
N ALA A 18 5.94 7.36 8.38
CA ALA A 18 4.93 8.39 8.27
C ALA A 18 5.22 9.36 7.11
N LEU A 19 6.44 9.83 7.01
CA LEU A 19 6.87 10.75 5.95
C LEU A 19 6.73 10.12 4.56
N SER A 20 7.14 8.86 4.40
CA SER A 20 6.96 8.13 3.13
C SER A 20 5.49 7.98 2.75
N GLY A 21 4.61 7.76 3.74
CA GLY A 21 3.17 7.71 3.52
C GLY A 21 2.56 9.04 3.14
N LEU A 22 2.99 10.13 3.75
CA LEU A 22 2.57 11.48 3.37
C LEU A 22 2.93 11.77 1.92
N ILE A 23 4.18 11.49 1.53
CA ILE A 23 4.64 11.70 0.15
C ILE A 23 3.82 10.83 -0.83
N LEU A 24 3.66 9.55 -0.54
CA LEU A 24 2.89 8.64 -1.39
C LEU A 24 1.42 9.06 -1.48
N GLY A 25 0.83 9.54 -0.38
CA GLY A 25 -0.53 10.05 -0.34
C GLY A 25 -0.72 11.33 -1.18
N MET A 26 0.26 12.25 -1.15
CA MET A 26 0.25 13.43 -2.03
C MET A 26 0.36 13.03 -3.51
N VAL A 27 1.23 12.10 -3.85
CA VAL A 27 1.38 11.57 -5.21
C VAL A 27 0.09 10.88 -5.67
N ALA A 28 -0.52 10.07 -4.80
CA ALA A 28 -1.79 9.41 -5.10
C ALA A 28 -2.93 10.43 -5.30
N ARG A 29 -3.00 11.48 -4.47
CA ARG A 29 -3.99 12.55 -4.63
C ARG A 29 -3.79 13.33 -5.92
N PHE A 30 -2.55 13.65 -6.27
CA PHE A 30 -2.22 14.28 -7.55
C PHE A 30 -2.67 13.39 -8.72
N TRP A 31 -2.35 12.09 -8.68
CA TRP A 31 -2.74 11.14 -9.70
C TRP A 31 -4.27 11.05 -9.84
N MET A 32 -5.02 10.95 -8.74
CA MET A 32 -6.48 10.91 -8.77
C MET A 32 -7.08 12.14 -9.44
N ARG A 33 -6.53 13.32 -9.21
CA ARG A 33 -6.96 14.54 -9.91
C ARG A 33 -6.61 14.52 -11.39
N TRP A 34 -5.47 13.95 -11.73
CA TRP A 34 -5.01 13.89 -13.12
C TRP A 34 -5.85 12.92 -13.97
N ILE A 35 -6.47 11.91 -13.38
CA ILE A 35 -7.36 10.97 -14.08
C ILE A 35 -8.85 11.36 -13.98
N SER A 36 -9.22 12.38 -13.21
CA SER A 36 -10.60 12.84 -13.10
C SER A 36 -10.99 13.64 -14.33
N THR A 37 -12.15 13.34 -14.89
CA THR A 37 -12.77 14.14 -15.97
C THR A 37 -13.34 15.45 -15.44
N GLU A 38 -13.77 15.46 -14.17
CA GLU A 38 -14.26 16.64 -13.45
C GLU A 38 -13.47 16.80 -12.15
N PRO A 39 -12.32 17.50 -12.18
CA PRO A 39 -11.43 17.59 -11.03
C PRO A 39 -11.94 18.56 -9.97
N GLU A 40 -12.90 18.15 -9.16
CA GLU A 40 -13.31 18.91 -7.98
C GLU A 40 -12.23 18.88 -6.90
N PHE A 41 -11.95 20.03 -6.31
CA PHE A 41 -11.04 20.14 -5.20
C PHE A 41 -11.79 20.11 -3.87
N SER A 42 -11.52 19.09 -3.06
CA SER A 42 -12.00 19.00 -1.69
C SER A 42 -10.81 18.88 -0.73
N TRP A 43 -10.71 19.82 0.20
CA TRP A 43 -9.71 19.76 1.27
C TRP A 43 -9.90 18.52 2.15
N SER A 44 -11.14 18.22 2.53
CA SER A 44 -11.45 17.04 3.35
C SER A 44 -11.05 15.74 2.65
N GLY A 45 -11.38 15.58 1.37
CA GLY A 45 -10.96 14.42 0.59
C GLY A 45 -9.44 14.32 0.42
N SER A 46 -8.75 15.46 0.27
CA SER A 46 -7.29 15.47 0.17
C SER A 46 -6.62 15.05 1.48
N ILE A 47 -7.07 15.60 2.62
CA ILE A 47 -6.57 15.24 3.95
C ILE A 47 -6.87 13.77 4.24
N PHE A 48 -8.07 13.28 3.90
CA PHE A 48 -8.46 11.88 4.11
C PHE A 48 -7.54 10.91 3.37
N ILE A 49 -7.25 11.18 2.08
CA ILE A 49 -6.37 10.34 1.27
C ILE A 49 -4.94 10.36 1.83
N VAL A 50 -4.37 11.55 2.04
CA VAL A 50 -2.99 11.69 2.53
C VAL A 50 -2.81 11.07 3.91
N SER A 51 -3.76 11.29 4.83
CA SER A 51 -3.72 10.67 6.16
C SER A 51 -3.90 9.14 6.10
N GLY A 52 -4.75 8.63 5.21
CA GLY A 52 -4.92 7.19 4.97
C GLY A 52 -3.62 6.51 4.56
N PHE A 53 -2.86 7.11 3.64
CA PHE A 53 -1.54 6.61 3.24
C PHE A 53 -0.51 6.73 4.36
N ALA A 54 -0.51 7.82 5.13
CA ALA A 54 0.39 8.01 6.27
C ALA A 54 0.14 6.97 7.36
N ILE A 55 -1.12 6.72 7.72
CA ILE A 55 -1.52 5.68 8.68
C ILE A 55 -1.10 4.30 8.19
N PHE A 56 -1.35 4.00 6.92
CA PHE A 56 -0.99 2.73 6.30
C PHE A 56 0.51 2.46 6.40
N THR A 57 1.36 3.33 5.87
CA THR A 57 2.82 3.11 5.85
C THR A 57 3.43 3.10 7.26
N THR A 58 2.91 3.94 8.16
CA THR A 58 3.30 3.95 9.58
C THR A 58 2.96 2.62 10.24
N SER A 59 1.74 2.10 10.04
CA SER A 59 1.32 0.82 10.59
C SER A 59 2.14 -0.34 10.05
N GLN A 60 2.43 -0.38 8.74
CA GLN A 60 3.27 -1.40 8.14
C GLN A 60 4.71 -1.38 8.70
N THR A 61 5.26 -0.18 8.90
CA THR A 61 6.58 0.00 9.52
C THR A 61 6.56 -0.49 10.98
N ALA A 62 5.54 -0.10 11.74
CA ALA A 62 5.36 -0.55 13.13
C ALA A 62 5.22 -2.08 13.23
N VAL A 63 4.43 -2.71 12.37
CA VAL A 63 4.32 -4.18 12.27
C VAL A 63 5.68 -4.81 12.05
N GLY A 64 6.50 -4.27 11.13
CA GLY A 64 7.86 -4.76 10.87
C GLY A 64 8.77 -4.68 12.08
N LEU A 65 8.68 -3.60 12.86
CA LEU A 65 9.49 -3.37 14.06
C LEU A 65 9.04 -4.24 15.23
N PHE A 66 7.73 -4.29 15.50
CA PHE A 66 7.18 -5.08 16.62
C PHE A 66 7.33 -6.58 16.40
N ARG A 67 7.20 -7.08 15.18
CA ARG A 67 7.45 -8.49 14.86
C ARG A 67 8.88 -8.94 15.15
N LYS A 68 9.84 -8.04 15.03
CA LYS A 68 11.25 -8.34 15.42
C LYS A 68 11.44 -8.39 16.93
N ARG A 69 10.65 -7.62 17.68
CA ARG A 69 10.74 -7.51 19.15
C ARG A 69 9.95 -8.60 19.88
N PHE A 70 8.74 -8.91 19.37
CA PHE A 70 7.84 -9.89 19.98
C PHE A 70 7.82 -11.18 19.18
N GLN A 71 8.44 -12.26 19.71
CA GLN A 71 8.63 -13.51 18.98
C GLN A 71 7.53 -14.56 19.21
N GLY A 72 6.54 -14.33 20.08
CA GLY A 72 5.41 -15.22 20.33
C GLY A 72 4.46 -15.39 19.12
N LYS A 73 3.92 -16.60 18.92
CA LYS A 73 2.94 -16.87 17.83
C LYS A 73 1.72 -15.96 17.95
N LEU A 74 1.13 -15.87 19.16
CA LEU A 74 -0.03 -15.04 19.45
C LEU A 74 0.28 -13.55 19.24
N ALA A 75 1.40 -13.05 19.78
CA ALA A 75 1.81 -11.66 19.61
C ALA A 75 1.97 -11.30 18.12
N THR A 76 2.59 -12.17 17.33
CA THR A 76 2.73 -11.97 15.89
C THR A 76 1.39 -11.93 15.17
N PHE A 77 0.44 -12.77 15.57
CA PHE A 77 -0.91 -12.79 15.00
C PHE A 77 -1.65 -11.48 15.30
N VAL A 78 -1.65 -11.05 16.57
CA VAL A 78 -2.28 -9.79 16.99
C VAL A 78 -1.66 -8.58 16.27
N ILE A 79 -0.33 -8.49 16.20
CA ILE A 79 0.37 -7.41 15.50
C ILE A 79 -0.02 -7.34 14.02
N ARG A 80 -0.20 -8.49 13.36
CA ARG A 80 -0.67 -8.55 11.97
C ARG A 80 -2.11 -8.07 11.81
N ILE A 81 -3.01 -8.50 12.69
CA ILE A 81 -4.41 -8.05 12.67
C ILE A 81 -4.48 -6.53 12.84
N ILE A 82 -3.75 -5.99 13.82
CA ILE A 82 -3.66 -4.55 14.01
C ILE A 82 -3.16 -3.86 12.73
N GLY A 83 -2.10 -4.38 12.11
CA GLY A 83 -1.57 -3.85 10.85
C GLY A 83 -2.58 -3.89 9.70
N ILE A 84 -3.40 -4.93 9.62
CA ILE A 84 -4.47 -5.04 8.62
C ILE A 84 -5.57 -4.01 8.89
N ILE A 85 -6.04 -3.89 10.15
CA ILE A 85 -7.08 -2.92 10.53
C ILE A 85 -6.64 -1.50 10.18
N PHE A 86 -5.40 -1.11 10.55
CA PHE A 86 -4.86 0.20 10.23
C PHE A 86 -4.50 0.39 8.75
N SER A 87 -4.59 -0.66 7.94
CA SER A 87 -4.46 -0.57 6.49
C SER A 87 -5.80 -0.30 5.78
N LEU A 88 -6.95 -0.49 6.44
CA LEU A 88 -8.27 -0.29 5.83
C LEU A 88 -8.53 1.15 5.36
N PRO A 89 -8.10 2.21 6.07
CA PRO A 89 -8.35 3.58 5.63
C PRO A 89 -7.84 3.91 4.23
N ILE A 90 -6.71 3.30 3.80
CA ILE A 90 -6.18 3.52 2.44
C ILE A 90 -7.15 3.00 1.38
N PHE A 91 -7.82 1.87 1.64
CA PHE A 91 -8.77 1.28 0.68
C PHE A 91 -10.11 2.01 0.69
N ALA A 92 -10.51 2.59 1.81
CA ALA A 92 -11.65 3.50 1.86
C ALA A 92 -11.36 4.80 1.06
N ALA A 93 -10.11 5.28 1.10
CA ALA A 93 -9.68 6.49 0.42
C ALA A 93 -9.39 6.29 -1.08
N ALA A 94 -8.76 5.15 -1.44
CA ALA A 94 -8.29 4.86 -2.80
C ALA A 94 -9.27 4.03 -3.63
N GLY A 95 -10.37 3.59 -3.02
CA GLY A 95 -11.39 2.73 -3.63
C GLY A 95 -11.28 1.28 -3.17
N ALA A 96 -12.36 0.77 -2.57
CA ALA A 96 -12.45 -0.58 -2.00
C ALA A 96 -12.19 -1.69 -3.04
N LEU A 97 -12.44 -1.41 -4.33
CA LEU A 97 -12.23 -2.35 -5.44
C LEU A 97 -10.76 -2.77 -5.61
N MET A 98 -9.80 -1.95 -5.16
CA MET A 98 -8.36 -2.30 -5.23
C MET A 98 -7.92 -3.25 -4.12
N LEU A 99 -8.70 -3.39 -3.03
CA LEU A 99 -8.33 -4.22 -1.89
C LEU A 99 -8.07 -5.68 -2.26
N PRO A 100 -8.96 -6.40 -3.00
CA PRO A 100 -8.69 -7.78 -3.40
C PRO A 100 -7.41 -7.91 -4.23
N SER A 101 -7.18 -7.00 -5.17
CA SER A 101 -6.00 -6.98 -6.02
C SER A 101 -4.71 -6.84 -5.20
N VAL A 102 -4.65 -5.88 -4.28
CA VAL A 102 -3.48 -5.68 -3.39
C VAL A 102 -3.25 -6.88 -2.49
N VAL A 103 -4.32 -7.47 -1.92
CA VAL A 103 -4.21 -8.66 -1.05
C VAL A 103 -3.65 -9.84 -1.82
N LEU A 104 -4.21 -10.16 -3.00
CA LEU A 104 -3.77 -11.28 -3.84
C LEU A 104 -2.32 -11.11 -4.28
N ALA A 105 -1.95 -9.91 -4.77
CA ALA A 105 -0.57 -9.60 -5.14
C ALA A 105 0.38 -9.73 -3.94
N SER A 106 0.00 -9.19 -2.79
CA SER A 106 0.83 -9.26 -1.58
C SER A 106 1.06 -10.70 -1.12
N ILE A 107 0.03 -11.55 -1.17
CA ILE A 107 0.15 -12.98 -0.84
C ILE A 107 1.08 -13.67 -1.86
N ALA A 108 0.90 -13.43 -3.15
CA ALA A 108 1.71 -14.04 -4.20
C ALA A 108 3.20 -13.67 -4.09
N PHE A 109 3.51 -12.40 -3.79
CA PHE A 109 4.89 -11.93 -3.66
C PHE A 109 5.55 -12.34 -2.34
N TRP A 110 4.82 -12.24 -1.21
CA TRP A 110 5.45 -12.35 0.11
C TRP A 110 5.28 -13.70 0.80
N ARG A 111 4.61 -14.69 0.16
CA ARG A 111 4.48 -16.07 0.67
C ARG A 111 5.41 -17.01 -0.10
N PRO A 112 6.63 -17.31 0.43
CA PRO A 112 7.62 -18.14 -0.29
C PRO A 112 7.16 -19.59 -0.45
N LEU A 113 6.39 -20.13 0.49
CA LEU A 113 5.94 -21.53 0.53
C LEU A 113 4.84 -21.89 -0.46
N LEU A 114 4.29 -20.91 -1.20
CA LEU A 114 3.27 -21.20 -2.21
C LEU A 114 3.88 -21.84 -3.45
N ARG A 115 3.19 -22.83 -4.00
CA ARG A 115 3.54 -23.47 -5.30
C ARG A 115 3.56 -22.41 -6.41
N LYS A 116 4.45 -22.56 -7.36
CA LYS A 116 4.60 -21.60 -8.49
C LYS A 116 3.29 -21.39 -9.25
N SER A 117 2.53 -22.45 -9.52
CA SER A 117 1.22 -22.38 -10.17
C SER A 117 0.22 -21.53 -9.39
N VAL A 118 0.16 -21.68 -8.04
CA VAL A 118 -0.73 -20.88 -7.19
C VAL A 118 -0.32 -19.40 -7.22
N LYS A 119 0.98 -19.11 -7.17
CA LYS A 119 1.49 -17.73 -7.30
C LYS A 119 1.08 -17.11 -8.62
N SER A 120 1.23 -17.84 -9.73
CA SER A 120 0.85 -17.35 -11.06
C SER A 120 -0.64 -17.04 -11.15
N VAL A 121 -1.50 -17.92 -10.64
CA VAL A 121 -2.96 -17.68 -10.60
C VAL A 121 -3.29 -16.44 -9.76
N LEU A 122 -2.71 -16.32 -8.55
CA LEU A 122 -2.93 -15.15 -7.69
C LEU A 122 -2.47 -13.85 -8.35
N LEU A 123 -1.34 -13.86 -9.07
CA LEU A 123 -0.84 -12.68 -9.80
C LEU A 123 -1.76 -12.32 -10.96
N ILE A 124 -2.22 -13.29 -11.74
CA ILE A 124 -3.17 -13.05 -12.84
C ILE A 124 -4.45 -12.41 -12.29
N MET A 125 -5.02 -12.98 -11.23
CA MET A 125 -6.21 -12.41 -10.57
C MET A 125 -5.96 -11.01 -9.99
N ALA A 126 -4.77 -10.78 -9.43
CA ALA A 126 -4.39 -9.49 -8.88
C ALA A 126 -4.25 -8.41 -9.97
N LEU A 127 -3.90 -8.77 -11.19
CA LEU A 127 -3.72 -7.83 -12.31
C LEU A 127 -5.05 -7.38 -12.94
N ILE A 128 -6.16 -8.09 -12.72
CA ILE A 128 -7.46 -7.77 -13.35
C ILE A 128 -7.86 -6.33 -13.07
N MET A 129 -7.84 -5.89 -11.80
CA MET A 129 -8.24 -4.52 -11.45
C MET A 129 -7.26 -3.44 -11.93
N PRO A 130 -5.92 -3.58 -11.76
CA PRO A 130 -4.96 -2.65 -12.36
C PRO A 130 -5.11 -2.52 -13.88
N ILE A 131 -5.31 -3.62 -14.59
CA ILE A 131 -5.51 -3.59 -16.05
C ILE A 131 -6.80 -2.83 -16.37
N LYS A 132 -7.90 -3.12 -15.65
CA LYS A 132 -9.16 -2.39 -15.85
C LYS A 132 -8.97 -0.89 -15.68
N VAL A 133 -8.27 -0.45 -14.62
CA VAL A 133 -7.98 0.98 -14.41
C VAL A 133 -7.19 1.58 -15.59
N CYS A 134 -6.19 0.87 -16.09
CA CYS A 134 -5.44 1.34 -17.25
C CYS A 134 -6.33 1.43 -18.51
N VAL A 135 -7.21 0.45 -18.74
CA VAL A 135 -8.17 0.47 -19.84
C VAL A 135 -9.14 1.64 -19.71
N ASP A 136 -9.68 1.88 -18.51
CA ASP A 136 -10.58 3.00 -18.24
C ASP A 136 -9.88 4.36 -18.48
N ILE A 137 -8.61 4.49 -18.12
CA ILE A 137 -7.80 5.69 -18.41
C ILE A 137 -7.66 5.89 -19.92
N VAL A 138 -7.34 4.84 -20.67
CA VAL A 138 -7.21 4.91 -22.14
C VAL A 138 -8.56 5.22 -22.79
N SER A 139 -9.64 4.61 -22.31
CA SER A 139 -11.00 4.85 -22.82
C SER A 139 -11.44 6.30 -22.64
N ASN A 140 -11.14 6.91 -21.48
CA ASN A 140 -11.58 8.27 -21.16
C ASN A 140 -10.72 9.37 -21.80
N PHE A 141 -9.42 9.11 -21.99
CA PHE A 141 -8.44 10.14 -22.41
C PHE A 141 -7.78 9.86 -23.76
N GLY A 142 -8.12 8.73 -24.41
CA GLY A 142 -7.48 8.30 -25.67
C GLY A 142 -6.00 7.93 -25.49
N TRP A 143 -5.36 7.54 -26.58
CA TRP A 143 -3.93 7.22 -26.62
C TRP A 143 -3.11 8.50 -26.72
N SER A 144 -2.35 8.81 -25.68
CA SER A 144 -1.45 9.97 -25.62
C SER A 144 -0.27 9.69 -24.67
N VAL A 145 0.78 10.50 -24.79
CA VAL A 145 1.92 10.45 -23.85
C VAL A 145 1.46 10.69 -22.40
N ALA A 146 0.48 11.59 -22.22
CA ALA A 146 -0.09 11.87 -20.91
C ALA A 146 -0.85 10.65 -20.33
N THR A 147 -1.54 9.88 -21.16
CA THR A 147 -2.25 8.65 -20.77
C THR A 147 -1.27 7.56 -20.33
N ILE A 148 -0.15 7.42 -21.04
CA ILE A 148 0.95 6.53 -20.63
C ILE A 148 1.50 6.97 -19.27
N GLY A 149 1.75 8.27 -19.07
CA GLY A 149 2.22 8.83 -17.80
C GLY A 149 1.26 8.55 -16.63
N ARG A 150 -0.07 8.69 -16.85
CA ARG A 150 -1.12 8.36 -15.86
C ARG A 150 -1.06 6.89 -15.44
N SER A 151 -0.93 5.99 -16.40
CA SER A 151 -0.87 4.54 -16.17
C SER A 151 0.43 4.13 -15.47
N LEU A 152 1.57 4.71 -15.83
CA LEU A 152 2.85 4.47 -15.17
C LEU A 152 2.83 4.96 -13.71
N LEU A 153 2.31 6.17 -13.46
CA LEU A 153 2.21 6.70 -12.10
C LEU A 153 1.30 5.82 -11.23
N PHE A 154 0.19 5.33 -11.78
CA PHE A 154 -0.65 4.34 -11.11
C PHE A 154 0.13 3.06 -10.77
N ALA A 155 0.89 2.51 -11.71
CA ALA A 155 1.70 1.30 -11.48
C ALA A 155 2.74 1.53 -10.37
N VAL A 156 3.35 2.71 -10.28
CA VAL A 156 4.29 3.08 -9.20
C VAL A 156 3.57 3.11 -7.84
N ILE A 157 2.41 3.77 -7.76
CA ILE A 157 1.61 3.85 -6.52
C ILE A 157 1.20 2.44 -6.09
N TYR A 158 0.63 1.64 -6.99
CA TYR A 158 0.18 0.28 -6.73
C TYR A 158 1.32 -0.62 -6.24
N SER A 159 2.47 -0.58 -6.91
CA SER A 159 3.66 -1.34 -6.52
C SER A 159 4.18 -0.91 -5.14
N SER A 160 4.18 0.39 -4.84
CA SER A 160 4.61 0.93 -3.55
C SER A 160 3.71 0.43 -2.40
N VAL A 161 2.40 0.35 -2.64
CA VAL A 161 1.45 -0.21 -1.67
C VAL A 161 1.75 -1.70 -1.42
N ILE A 162 1.95 -2.52 -2.48
CA ILE A 162 2.29 -3.94 -2.35
C ILE A 162 3.62 -4.13 -1.60
N LEU A 163 4.65 -3.34 -1.94
CA LEU A 163 5.94 -3.40 -1.26
C LEU A 163 5.81 -3.10 0.23
N SER A 164 4.97 -2.15 0.59
CA SER A 164 4.72 -1.77 1.98
C SER A 164 4.07 -2.90 2.79
N THR A 165 3.26 -3.78 2.18
CA THR A 165 2.59 -4.91 2.87
C THR A 165 3.54 -6.05 3.27
N ARG A 166 4.80 -6.00 2.86
CA ARG A 166 5.79 -7.06 3.10
C ARG A 166 5.80 -7.55 4.55
N HIS A 167 5.84 -6.63 5.50
CA HIS A 167 5.97 -6.96 6.92
C HIS A 167 4.73 -7.61 7.51
N THR A 168 3.56 -7.33 6.97
CA THR A 168 2.29 -7.92 7.41
C THR A 168 2.10 -9.33 6.84
N VAL A 169 2.42 -9.52 5.56
CA VAL A 169 2.13 -10.77 4.83
C VAL A 169 3.27 -11.79 4.92
N LEU A 170 4.54 -11.34 4.96
CA LEU A 170 5.70 -12.24 4.98
C LEU A 170 5.59 -13.26 6.12
N ALA A 171 5.67 -14.55 5.79
CA ALA A 171 5.81 -15.60 6.80
C ALA A 171 7.11 -15.39 7.60
N ARG A 172 7.14 -15.88 8.84
CA ARG A 172 8.41 -15.99 9.56
C ARG A 172 9.31 -17.01 8.85
N PRO A 173 10.62 -16.76 8.78
CA PRO A 173 11.58 -17.79 8.44
C PRO A 173 11.50 -18.96 9.44
#